data_d57ecd2f1dc01a8026150869da1e248d
#
_entry.id   d57ecd2f1dc01a8026150869da1e248d
#
_cell.length_a   1.000
_cell.length_b   1.000
_cell.length_c   1.000
_cell.angle_alpha   90.00
_cell.angle_beta   90.00
_cell.angle_gamma   90.00
#
_symmetry.space_group_name_H-M   'P 1'
#
loop_
_entity.id
_entity.type
_entity.pdbx_description
1 polymer ?
#
loop_
_entity_poly.entity_id
_entity_poly.type
_entity_poly.pdbx_seq_one_letter_code
_entity_poly.pdbx_strand_id
1 'polypeptide(L)'
;MRIGVITFPGSLDDRDAARAVRLAGAEPVGLWHGDRGLRGVDAVILPGGFSYGDYLRAGAIAARAPLMQDVVARAHDGMPVLGICNGFQILCEAHLLPGALTRNAGLRFITRDLPLRVENASTAWTRAYSGGDQIVVPLKSGEGAYAADADTLAGLEASGQVVIRYAGDNPNGSAAAIAGVCNADGNVVGLMPHPEHAVDPLTGPSADGLRFFASVVARVAA
;
A
#
# COMPACT_ATOMS: atom_id res chain seq x y z
N MET A 1 -15.76 -4.99 11.50
CA MET A 1 -14.44 -4.34 11.40
C MET A 1 -14.60 -2.97 10.79
N ARG A 2 -13.95 -1.97 11.35
CA ARG A 2 -13.96 -0.57 10.86
C ARG A 2 -12.57 -0.23 10.31
N ILE A 3 -12.49 0.20 9.06
CA ILE A 3 -11.22 0.51 8.39
C ILE A 3 -11.17 1.98 8.04
N GLY A 4 -10.21 2.70 8.60
CA GLY A 4 -9.98 4.11 8.31
C GLY A 4 -9.38 4.30 6.92
N VAL A 5 -9.93 5.20 6.12
CA VAL A 5 -9.35 5.63 4.84
C VAL A 5 -8.97 7.10 4.99
N ILE A 6 -7.66 7.37 4.92
CA ILE A 6 -7.16 8.73 5.12
C ILE A 6 -7.22 9.52 3.82
N THR A 7 -7.81 10.71 3.88
CA THR A 7 -7.79 11.67 2.77
C THR A 7 -6.82 12.80 3.09
N PHE A 8 -5.82 12.99 2.23
CA PHE A 8 -4.92 14.15 2.22
C PHE A 8 -5.35 15.12 1.11
N PRO A 9 -4.96 16.40 1.18
CA PRO A 9 -5.06 17.28 0.01
C PRO A 9 -4.32 16.66 -1.18
N GLY A 10 -5.06 16.29 -2.26
CA GLY A 10 -4.50 15.61 -3.42
C GLY A 10 -4.61 14.08 -3.41
N SER A 11 -5.25 13.45 -2.40
CA SER A 11 -5.68 12.04 -2.52
C SER A 11 -6.72 11.91 -3.63
N LEU A 12 -6.61 10.85 -4.43
CA LEU A 12 -7.50 10.59 -5.56
C LEU A 12 -8.28 9.28 -5.41
N ASP A 13 -7.68 8.28 -4.79
CA ASP A 13 -8.20 6.91 -4.75
C ASP A 13 -8.84 6.55 -3.38
N ASP A 14 -9.15 7.55 -2.55
CA ASP A 14 -9.79 7.37 -1.24
C ASP A 14 -11.19 6.76 -1.35
N ARG A 15 -11.96 7.15 -2.38
CA ARG A 15 -13.29 6.60 -2.65
C ARG A 15 -13.22 5.16 -3.14
N ASP A 16 -12.23 4.82 -3.96
CA ASP A 16 -12.02 3.47 -4.48
C ASP A 16 -11.54 2.54 -3.36
N ALA A 17 -10.64 3.00 -2.49
CA ALA A 17 -10.25 2.27 -1.28
C ALA A 17 -11.46 2.04 -0.36
N ALA A 18 -12.31 3.04 -0.15
CA ALA A 18 -13.54 2.88 0.65
C ALA A 18 -14.55 1.91 -0.01
N ARG A 19 -14.64 1.89 -1.36
CA ARG A 19 -15.43 0.91 -2.09
C ARG A 19 -14.89 -0.51 -1.89
N ALA A 20 -13.57 -0.69 -2.00
CA ALA A 20 -12.91 -1.97 -1.80
C ALA A 20 -13.15 -2.53 -0.39
N VAL A 21 -13.08 -1.67 0.62
CA VAL A 21 -13.38 -2.02 2.03
C VAL A 21 -14.82 -2.54 2.16
N ARG A 22 -15.82 -1.87 1.54
CA ARG A 22 -17.22 -2.34 1.57
C ARG A 22 -17.40 -3.68 0.88
N LEU A 23 -16.76 -3.88 -0.28
CA LEU A 23 -16.82 -5.15 -1.02
C LEU A 23 -16.19 -6.30 -0.23
N ALA A 24 -15.19 -6.02 0.60
CA ALA A 24 -14.59 -6.99 1.51
C ALA A 24 -15.43 -7.26 2.78
N GLY A 25 -16.59 -6.60 2.95
CA GLY A 25 -17.48 -6.80 4.09
C GLY A 25 -17.13 -6.00 5.35
N ALA A 26 -16.32 -4.94 5.23
CA ALA A 26 -15.99 -4.05 6.34
C ALA A 26 -16.61 -2.64 6.18
N GLU A 27 -16.62 -1.87 7.26
CA GLU A 27 -17.11 -0.49 7.29
C GLU A 27 -15.96 0.49 7.03
N PRO A 28 -15.95 1.27 5.92
CA PRO A 28 -14.97 2.32 5.72
C PRO A 28 -15.32 3.55 6.54
N VAL A 29 -14.32 4.10 7.23
CA VAL A 29 -14.41 5.32 8.02
C VAL A 29 -13.51 6.39 7.38
N GLY A 30 -14.08 7.47 6.87
CA GLY A 30 -13.30 8.60 6.34
C GLY A 30 -12.54 9.31 7.45
N LEU A 31 -11.23 9.49 7.26
CA LEU A 31 -10.34 10.20 8.16
C LEU A 31 -9.67 11.35 7.39
N TRP A 32 -9.72 12.56 7.94
CA TRP A 32 -9.06 13.71 7.34
C TRP A 32 -7.66 13.89 7.93
N HIS A 33 -6.66 14.15 7.10
CA HIS A 33 -5.25 14.25 7.51
C HIS A 33 -4.98 15.22 8.67
N GLY A 34 -5.82 16.25 8.82
CA GLY A 34 -5.72 17.26 9.88
C GLY A 34 -6.43 16.88 11.18
N ASP A 35 -7.20 15.79 11.18
CA ASP A 35 -7.88 15.30 12.39
C ASP A 35 -6.85 14.78 13.41
N ARG A 36 -7.31 14.66 14.66
CA ARG A 36 -6.61 13.94 15.73
C ARG A 36 -7.44 12.73 16.13
N GLY A 37 -6.75 11.61 16.34
CA GLY A 37 -7.38 10.35 16.73
C GLY A 37 -7.99 9.60 15.54
N LEU A 38 -7.86 8.29 15.56
CA LEU A 38 -8.26 7.38 14.48
C LEU A 38 -9.73 6.91 14.60
N ARG A 39 -10.57 7.60 15.38
CA ARG A 39 -12.02 7.32 15.52
C ARG A 39 -12.36 5.86 15.84
N GLY A 40 -11.46 5.14 16.54
CA GLY A 40 -11.66 3.75 16.94
C GLY A 40 -11.73 2.77 15.77
N VAL A 41 -10.96 2.99 14.70
CA VAL A 41 -10.82 2.03 13.60
C VAL A 41 -9.86 0.91 13.97
N ASP A 42 -10.06 -0.24 13.36
CA ASP A 42 -9.29 -1.47 13.59
C ASP A 42 -8.06 -1.56 12.65
N ALA A 43 -8.09 -0.88 11.51
CA ALA A 43 -7.02 -0.81 10.52
C ALA A 43 -7.09 0.52 9.76
N VAL A 44 -6.01 0.87 9.04
CA VAL A 44 -5.93 2.12 8.28
C VAL A 44 -5.41 1.86 6.86
N ILE A 45 -5.96 2.59 5.89
CA ILE A 45 -5.50 2.63 4.50
C ILE A 45 -5.10 4.06 4.16
N LEU A 46 -3.87 4.21 3.63
CA LEU A 46 -3.38 5.42 2.98
C LEU A 46 -3.54 5.21 1.47
N PRO A 47 -4.49 5.89 0.82
CA PRO A 47 -4.80 5.65 -0.60
C PRO A 47 -3.79 6.30 -1.54
N GLY A 48 -3.93 6.00 -2.84
CA GLY A 48 -3.20 6.64 -3.91
C GLY A 48 -3.61 8.08 -4.18
N GLY A 49 -2.78 8.78 -4.93
CA GLY A 49 -2.96 10.18 -5.31
C GLY A 49 -1.62 10.91 -5.40
N PHE A 50 -1.68 12.22 -5.19
CA PHE A 50 -0.54 13.16 -5.19
C PHE A 50 -0.67 14.07 -3.98
N SER A 51 -0.47 13.52 -2.78
CA SER A 51 -0.66 14.27 -1.53
C SER A 51 0.17 15.54 -1.50
N TYR A 52 -0.48 16.67 -1.25
CA TYR A 52 0.11 18.01 -1.30
C TYR A 52 0.83 18.33 -2.63
N GLY A 53 0.39 17.71 -3.76
CA GLY A 53 0.96 17.92 -5.08
C GLY A 53 2.38 17.38 -5.26
N ASP A 54 2.79 16.43 -4.41
CA ASP A 54 4.15 15.83 -4.35
C ASP A 54 5.28 16.87 -4.20
N TYR A 55 4.95 18.06 -3.68
CA TYR A 55 5.95 19.08 -3.41
C TYR A 55 6.99 18.57 -2.43
N LEU A 56 8.23 19.00 -2.61
CA LEU A 56 9.44 18.55 -1.95
C LEU A 56 9.84 17.15 -2.42
N ARG A 57 8.99 16.16 -2.18
CA ARG A 57 9.14 14.74 -2.54
C ARG A 57 7.82 14.05 -2.27
N ALA A 58 7.42 13.09 -3.11
CA ALA A 58 6.16 12.38 -2.96
C ALA A 58 6.02 11.77 -1.54
N GLY A 59 4.93 12.09 -0.86
CA GLY A 59 4.64 11.63 0.50
C GLY A 59 5.29 12.41 1.65
N ALA A 60 6.33 13.22 1.41
CA ALA A 60 7.15 13.83 2.47
C ALA A 60 6.35 14.79 3.38
N ILE A 61 5.48 15.61 2.80
CA ILE A 61 4.65 16.55 3.57
C ILE A 61 3.54 15.76 4.30
N ALA A 62 2.91 14.82 3.61
CA ALA A 62 1.85 13.99 4.17
C ALA A 62 2.31 13.17 5.37
N ALA A 63 3.54 12.64 5.35
CA ALA A 63 4.13 11.92 6.49
C ALA A 63 4.22 12.75 7.78
N ARG A 64 4.14 14.08 7.67
CA ARG A 64 4.16 15.02 8.81
C ARG A 64 2.78 15.52 9.22
N ALA A 65 1.71 15.07 8.54
CA ALA A 65 0.34 15.46 8.88
C ALA A 65 -0.02 15.05 10.32
N PRO A 66 -0.88 15.83 11.02
CA PRO A 66 -1.25 15.56 12.41
C PRO A 66 -1.72 14.12 12.63
N LEU A 67 -2.59 13.59 11.75
CA LEU A 67 -3.13 12.25 11.89
C LEU A 67 -2.06 11.15 11.73
N MET A 68 -0.98 11.40 10.98
CA MET A 68 0.09 10.43 10.81
C MET A 68 0.85 10.12 12.10
N GLN A 69 0.85 11.03 13.08
CA GLN A 69 1.42 10.75 14.41
C GLN A 69 0.66 9.59 15.09
N ASP A 70 -0.69 9.63 15.02
CA ASP A 70 -1.54 8.57 15.58
C ASP A 70 -1.39 7.27 14.77
N VAL A 71 -1.29 7.35 13.43
CA VAL A 71 -1.05 6.18 12.59
C VAL A 71 0.26 5.50 12.95
N VAL A 72 1.36 6.26 13.07
CA VAL A 72 2.68 5.73 13.42
C VAL A 72 2.65 5.06 14.80
N ALA A 73 2.09 5.71 15.82
CA ALA A 73 1.97 5.14 17.15
C ALA A 73 1.17 3.83 17.14
N ARG A 74 0.01 3.81 16.49
CA ARG A 74 -0.85 2.63 16.41
C ARG A 74 -0.28 1.52 15.55
N ALA A 75 0.49 1.85 14.51
CA ALA A 75 1.21 0.85 13.71
C ALA A 75 2.26 0.10 14.54
N HIS A 76 3.00 0.81 15.40
CA HIS A 76 3.92 0.18 16.35
C HIS A 76 3.21 -0.67 17.41
N ASP A 77 1.96 -0.34 17.75
CA ASP A 77 1.09 -1.18 18.60
C ASP A 77 0.47 -2.38 17.84
N GLY A 78 0.85 -2.62 16.59
CA GLY A 78 0.39 -3.76 15.79
C GLY A 78 -0.89 -3.52 14.98
N MET A 79 -1.39 -2.28 14.89
CA MET A 79 -2.54 -1.96 14.03
C MET A 79 -2.17 -2.20 12.55
N PRO A 80 -3.01 -2.91 11.77
CA PRO A 80 -2.79 -3.07 10.33
C PRO A 80 -2.85 -1.74 9.59
N VAL A 81 -1.83 -1.48 8.75
CA VAL A 81 -1.76 -0.29 7.89
C VAL A 81 -1.41 -0.71 6.47
N LEU A 82 -2.17 -0.23 5.50
CA LEU A 82 -1.91 -0.42 4.07
C LEU A 82 -1.63 0.93 3.40
N GLY A 83 -0.50 1.04 2.72
CA GLY A 83 -0.18 2.17 1.85
C GLY A 83 -0.23 1.77 0.38
N ILE A 84 -1.06 2.43 -0.41
CA ILE A 84 -1.22 2.17 -1.84
C ILE A 84 -0.63 3.33 -2.62
N CYS A 85 0.30 3.08 -3.54
CA CYS A 85 0.93 4.08 -4.41
C CYS A 85 1.48 5.26 -3.58
N ASN A 86 0.84 6.42 -3.59
CA ASN A 86 1.22 7.56 -2.75
C ASN A 86 1.19 7.21 -1.25
N GLY A 87 0.28 6.36 -0.81
CA GLY A 87 0.27 5.83 0.56
C GLY A 87 1.54 5.05 0.90
N PHE A 88 2.10 4.27 -0.02
CA PHE A 88 3.37 3.59 0.17
C PHE A 88 4.54 4.59 0.29
N GLN A 89 4.56 5.62 -0.56
CA GLN A 89 5.54 6.71 -0.45
C GLN A 89 5.47 7.38 0.93
N ILE A 90 4.26 7.67 1.44
CA ILE A 90 4.05 8.25 2.77
C ILE A 90 4.58 7.33 3.87
N LEU A 91 4.37 6.00 3.78
CA LEU A 91 4.85 5.03 4.77
C LEU A 91 6.38 4.95 4.81
N CYS A 92 7.06 5.04 3.66
CA CYS A 92 8.52 5.12 3.60
C CYS A 92 9.02 6.45 4.23
N GLU A 93 8.41 7.59 3.91
CA GLU A 93 8.74 8.90 4.46
C GLU A 93 8.46 9.01 5.98
N ALA A 94 7.48 8.26 6.47
CA ALA A 94 7.18 8.13 7.90
C ALA A 94 8.07 7.11 8.63
N HIS A 95 9.00 6.44 7.92
CA HIS A 95 9.87 5.39 8.43
C HIS A 95 9.13 4.16 9.01
N LEU A 96 7.90 3.93 8.58
CA LEU A 96 7.16 2.71 8.90
C LEU A 96 7.54 1.54 7.97
N LEU A 97 8.09 1.85 6.80
CA LEU A 97 8.62 0.90 5.84
C LEU A 97 10.05 1.28 5.42
N PRO A 98 10.92 0.31 5.18
CA PRO A 98 12.29 0.56 4.71
C PRO A 98 12.31 0.99 3.25
N GLY A 99 13.41 1.64 2.83
CA GLY A 99 13.62 2.10 1.45
C GLY A 99 12.90 3.41 1.12
N ALA A 100 12.82 3.70 -0.15
CA ALA A 100 12.21 4.91 -0.69
C ALA A 100 11.63 4.65 -2.08
N LEU A 101 10.69 5.49 -2.51
CA LEU A 101 10.18 5.50 -3.88
C LEU A 101 10.80 6.68 -4.64
N THR A 102 11.29 6.40 -5.84
CA THR A 102 11.94 7.37 -6.71
C THR A 102 11.23 7.43 -8.06
N ARG A 103 11.66 8.37 -8.92
CA ARG A 103 11.11 8.48 -10.27
C ARG A 103 11.30 7.19 -11.05
N ASN A 104 10.29 6.84 -11.85
CA ASN A 104 10.39 5.72 -12.77
C ASN A 104 11.62 5.85 -13.67
N ALA A 105 12.31 4.74 -13.94
CA ALA A 105 13.53 4.73 -14.76
C ALA A 105 13.36 5.40 -16.14
N GLY A 106 12.15 5.31 -16.73
CA GLY A 106 11.81 5.95 -18.00
C GLY A 106 11.41 7.43 -17.89
N LEU A 107 11.40 8.03 -16.69
CA LEU A 107 10.96 9.40 -16.40
C LEU A 107 9.56 9.73 -16.93
N ARG A 108 8.71 8.74 -17.07
CA ARG A 108 7.34 8.85 -17.58
C ARG A 108 6.35 8.27 -16.59
N PHE A 109 5.15 8.85 -16.57
CA PHE A 109 4.01 8.25 -15.89
C PHE A 109 3.61 6.95 -16.59
N ILE A 110 3.42 5.88 -15.80
CA ILE A 110 3.03 4.56 -16.30
C ILE A 110 1.62 4.28 -15.85
N THR A 111 0.76 3.85 -16.78
CA THR A 111 -0.60 3.37 -16.51
C THR A 111 -0.80 2.10 -17.30
N ARG A 112 -0.86 0.96 -16.62
CA ARG A 112 -1.17 -0.32 -17.25
C ARG A 112 -1.47 -1.40 -16.21
N ASP A 113 -2.23 -2.40 -16.61
CA ASP A 113 -2.46 -3.61 -15.85
C ASP A 113 -1.22 -4.51 -15.90
N LEU A 114 -0.79 -5.02 -14.75
CA LEU A 114 0.45 -5.77 -14.62
C LEU A 114 0.23 -7.09 -13.89
N PRO A 115 0.87 -8.16 -14.35
CA PRO A 115 1.00 -9.37 -13.56
C PRO A 115 1.97 -9.12 -12.40
N LEU A 116 1.53 -9.52 -11.21
CA LEU A 116 2.30 -9.46 -9.98
C LEU A 116 2.41 -10.86 -9.40
N ARG A 117 3.48 -11.12 -8.64
CA ARG A 117 3.65 -12.35 -7.88
C ARG A 117 3.64 -12.03 -6.40
N VAL A 118 2.82 -12.78 -5.64
CA VAL A 118 2.80 -12.72 -4.17
C VAL A 118 3.99 -13.49 -3.63
N GLU A 119 4.90 -12.82 -2.93
CA GLU A 119 6.06 -13.44 -2.30
C GLU A 119 5.76 -13.84 -0.86
N ASN A 120 5.16 -12.92 -0.08
CA ASN A 120 4.80 -13.15 1.30
C ASN A 120 3.27 -13.12 1.47
N ALA A 121 2.70 -14.26 1.81
CA ALA A 121 1.26 -14.45 2.09
C ALA A 121 0.93 -14.47 3.59
N SER A 122 1.86 -14.07 4.48
CA SER A 122 1.66 -14.13 5.93
C SER A 122 1.34 -12.78 6.58
N THR A 123 1.39 -11.68 5.81
CA THR A 123 1.14 -10.34 6.34
C THR A 123 -0.34 -10.12 6.68
N ALA A 124 -0.65 -9.07 7.44
CA ALA A 124 -2.03 -8.70 7.73
C ALA A 124 -2.89 -8.51 6.48
N TRP A 125 -2.28 -8.15 5.35
CA TRP A 125 -2.95 -7.78 4.11
C TRP A 125 -2.85 -8.82 2.99
N THR A 126 -2.14 -9.94 3.19
CA THR A 126 -1.90 -10.93 2.12
C THR A 126 -2.29 -12.36 2.48
N ARG A 127 -2.76 -12.64 3.70
CA ARG A 127 -3.08 -14.01 4.17
C ARG A 127 -4.22 -14.71 3.42
N ALA A 128 -5.00 -14.00 2.61
CA ALA A 128 -5.98 -14.59 1.70
C ALA A 128 -5.36 -15.07 0.38
N TYR A 129 -4.06 -14.87 0.18
CA TYR A 129 -3.29 -15.41 -0.95
C TYR A 129 -2.47 -16.61 -0.50
N SER A 130 -1.84 -17.27 -1.49
CA SER A 130 -0.76 -18.24 -1.29
C SER A 130 0.55 -17.67 -1.86
N GLY A 131 1.67 -18.06 -1.27
CA GLY A 131 2.98 -17.70 -1.85
C GLY A 131 3.10 -18.25 -3.28
N GLY A 132 3.53 -17.41 -4.20
CA GLY A 132 3.60 -17.72 -5.63
C GLY A 132 2.35 -17.41 -6.43
N ASP A 133 1.22 -17.02 -5.80
CA ASP A 133 0.02 -16.58 -6.53
C ASP A 133 0.37 -15.48 -7.52
N GLN A 134 -0.14 -15.61 -8.75
CA GLN A 134 -0.09 -14.56 -9.76
C GLN A 134 -1.42 -13.82 -9.78
N ILE A 135 -1.35 -12.49 -9.75
CA ILE A 135 -2.49 -11.59 -9.72
C ILE A 135 -2.31 -10.49 -10.75
N VAL A 136 -3.40 -9.94 -11.26
CA VAL A 136 -3.37 -8.81 -12.20
C VAL A 136 -3.94 -7.58 -11.53
N VAL A 137 -3.11 -6.55 -11.37
CA VAL A 137 -3.46 -5.30 -10.67
C VAL A 137 -2.94 -4.10 -11.46
N PRO A 138 -3.71 -2.99 -11.57
CA PRO A 138 -3.24 -1.79 -12.25
C PRO A 138 -2.07 -1.12 -11.53
N LEU A 139 -1.12 -0.60 -12.32
CA LEU A 139 -0.11 0.36 -11.88
C LEU A 139 -0.42 1.72 -12.50
N LYS A 140 -0.41 2.78 -11.69
CA LYS A 140 -0.54 4.20 -12.11
C LYS A 140 0.50 5.01 -11.33
N SER A 141 1.65 5.30 -11.90
CA SER A 141 2.71 5.95 -11.14
C SER A 141 3.72 6.70 -12.01
N GLY A 142 4.18 7.87 -11.52
CA GLY A 142 5.34 8.60 -12.04
C GLY A 142 6.60 8.41 -11.19
N GLU A 143 6.41 8.13 -9.90
CA GLU A 143 7.46 7.94 -8.89
C GLU A 143 7.22 6.64 -8.12
N GLY A 144 7.43 5.50 -8.80
CA GLY A 144 7.13 4.17 -8.27
C GLY A 144 8.32 3.22 -8.23
N ALA A 145 9.53 3.67 -8.60
CA ALA A 145 10.72 2.84 -8.53
C ALA A 145 11.17 2.69 -7.07
N TYR A 146 11.01 1.49 -6.51
CA TYR A 146 11.50 1.18 -5.17
C TYR A 146 13.03 1.16 -5.16
N ALA A 147 13.62 1.85 -4.21
CA ALA A 147 15.06 1.97 -4.03
C ALA A 147 15.45 1.74 -2.57
N ALA A 148 16.50 0.96 -2.36
CA ALA A 148 17.15 0.75 -1.07
C ALA A 148 18.63 0.39 -1.30
N ASP A 149 19.45 0.54 -0.28
CA ASP A 149 20.84 0.08 -0.32
C ASP A 149 20.94 -1.46 -0.31
N ALA A 150 22.11 -1.98 -0.61
CA ALA A 150 22.33 -3.42 -0.74
C ALA A 150 22.05 -4.19 0.56
N ASP A 151 22.38 -3.61 1.71
CA ASP A 151 22.17 -4.24 3.01
C ASP A 151 20.69 -4.30 3.37
N THR A 152 19.95 -3.22 3.10
CA THR A 152 18.50 -3.17 3.27
C THR A 152 17.80 -4.18 2.34
N LEU A 153 18.21 -4.27 1.06
CA LEU A 153 17.65 -5.26 0.13
C LEU A 153 17.93 -6.69 0.60
N ALA A 154 19.15 -7.00 1.03
CA ALA A 154 19.50 -8.31 1.57
C ALA A 154 18.70 -8.64 2.85
N GLY A 155 18.49 -7.65 3.71
CA GLY A 155 17.68 -7.79 4.92
C GLY A 155 16.20 -8.10 4.60
N LEU A 156 15.60 -7.39 3.65
CA LEU A 156 14.23 -7.62 3.18
C LEU A 156 14.01 -9.04 2.63
N GLU A 157 14.99 -9.53 1.86
CA GLU A 157 14.95 -10.91 1.32
C GLU A 157 15.07 -11.93 2.45
N ALA A 158 16.06 -11.77 3.33
CA ALA A 158 16.34 -12.72 4.40
C ALA A 158 15.19 -12.82 5.42
N SER A 159 14.48 -11.71 5.68
CA SER A 159 13.37 -11.65 6.64
C SER A 159 11.99 -11.89 6.01
N GLY A 160 11.91 -12.11 4.69
CA GLY A 160 10.64 -12.30 3.97
C GLY A 160 9.75 -11.06 3.96
N GLN A 161 10.34 -9.87 4.01
CA GLN A 161 9.61 -8.59 3.99
C GLN A 161 9.24 -8.12 2.58
N VAL A 162 9.72 -8.76 1.52
CA VAL A 162 9.23 -8.54 0.17
C VAL A 162 7.86 -9.20 0.04
N VAL A 163 6.82 -8.41 -0.20
CA VAL A 163 5.42 -8.88 -0.23
C VAL A 163 4.98 -9.22 -1.64
N ILE A 164 5.28 -8.34 -2.60
CA ILE A 164 4.84 -8.43 -3.99
C ILE A 164 5.99 -8.05 -4.91
N ARG A 165 6.14 -8.78 -6.05
CA ARG A 165 7.04 -8.41 -7.14
C ARG A 165 6.27 -8.23 -8.45
N TYR A 166 6.83 -7.40 -9.32
CA TYR A 166 6.43 -7.37 -10.71
C TYR A 166 6.82 -8.71 -11.36
N ALA A 167 5.86 -9.37 -12.01
CA ALA A 167 6.07 -10.61 -12.73
C ALA A 167 6.27 -10.32 -14.23
N GLY A 168 7.44 -10.65 -14.76
CA GLY A 168 7.83 -10.32 -16.14
C GLY A 168 8.56 -8.97 -16.23
N ASP A 169 7.90 -7.96 -16.78
CA ASP A 169 8.48 -6.62 -16.90
C ASP A 169 8.61 -5.94 -15.52
N ASN A 170 9.72 -5.20 -15.35
CA ASN A 170 9.89 -4.27 -14.25
C ASN A 170 9.72 -2.84 -14.78
N PRO A 171 8.49 -2.32 -14.84
CA PRO A 171 8.17 -1.16 -15.68
C PRO A 171 8.73 0.15 -15.15
N ASN A 172 8.90 0.25 -13.85
CA ASN A 172 9.36 1.48 -13.18
C ASN A 172 10.83 1.44 -12.76
N GLY A 173 11.52 0.30 -12.93
CA GLY A 173 12.93 0.13 -12.56
C GLY A 173 13.15 -0.09 -11.06
N SER A 174 12.18 -0.66 -10.36
CA SER A 174 12.30 -1.02 -8.95
C SER A 174 13.45 -1.99 -8.69
N ALA A 175 14.19 -1.79 -7.61
CA ALA A 175 15.21 -2.74 -7.16
C ALA A 175 14.61 -4.15 -7.00
N ALA A 176 15.29 -5.17 -7.54
CA ALA A 176 14.85 -6.56 -7.51
C ALA A 176 13.39 -6.79 -7.94
N ALA A 177 12.84 -5.94 -8.82
CA ALA A 177 11.43 -5.94 -9.24
C ALA A 177 10.42 -5.86 -8.08
N ILE A 178 10.82 -5.31 -6.94
CA ILE A 178 9.94 -5.13 -5.77
C ILE A 178 8.79 -4.18 -6.11
N ALA A 179 7.56 -4.65 -5.95
CA ALA A 179 6.35 -3.87 -6.12
C ALA A 179 5.71 -3.49 -4.78
N GLY A 180 6.07 -4.19 -3.70
CA GLY A 180 5.61 -3.90 -2.34
C GLY A 180 6.41 -4.63 -1.27
N VAL A 181 6.49 -4.02 -0.08
CA VAL A 181 7.19 -4.54 1.09
C VAL A 181 6.32 -4.43 2.35
N CYS A 182 6.72 -5.11 3.42
CA CYS A 182 6.14 -4.93 4.74
C CYS A 182 7.21 -4.57 5.79
N ASN A 183 6.75 -4.13 6.96
CA ASN A 183 7.60 -4.02 8.15
C ASN A 183 7.89 -5.41 8.74
N ALA A 184 8.79 -5.48 9.73
CA ALA A 184 9.19 -6.74 10.36
C ALA A 184 8.02 -7.52 10.99
N ASP A 185 7.02 -6.83 11.53
CA ASP A 185 5.84 -7.42 12.17
C ASP A 185 4.75 -7.86 11.17
N GLY A 186 4.88 -7.49 9.90
CA GLY A 186 3.91 -7.82 8.84
C GLY A 186 2.54 -7.15 8.96
N ASN A 187 2.39 -6.17 9.85
CA ASN A 187 1.15 -5.41 10.00
C ASN A 187 1.09 -4.16 9.11
N VAL A 188 2.23 -3.59 8.73
CA VAL A 188 2.32 -2.48 7.79
C VAL A 188 2.78 -3.00 6.43
N VAL A 189 2.00 -2.74 5.40
CA VAL A 189 2.30 -3.12 4.00
C VAL A 189 2.18 -1.91 3.11
N GLY A 190 3.14 -1.74 2.21
CA GLY A 190 3.10 -0.74 1.14
C GLY A 190 3.30 -1.39 -0.21
N LEU A 191 2.53 -0.97 -1.22
CA LEU A 191 2.69 -1.41 -2.60
C LEU A 191 2.38 -0.30 -3.59
N MET A 192 3.07 -0.30 -4.74
CA MET A 192 2.84 0.70 -5.79
C MET A 192 1.63 0.40 -6.68
N PRO A 193 1.33 -0.86 -7.06
CA PRO A 193 0.10 -1.20 -7.75
C PRO A 193 -1.15 -0.91 -6.92
N HIS A 194 -2.29 -0.81 -7.59
CA HIS A 194 -3.56 -0.36 -7.03
C HIS A 194 -4.57 -1.52 -6.89
N PRO A 195 -4.55 -2.29 -5.79
CA PRO A 195 -5.49 -3.39 -5.59
C PRO A 195 -6.95 -2.92 -5.52
N GLU A 196 -7.22 -1.68 -5.09
CA GLU A 196 -8.56 -1.09 -5.02
C GLU A 196 -9.22 -0.90 -6.40
N HIS A 197 -8.43 -0.93 -7.48
CA HIS A 197 -8.90 -0.92 -8.86
C HIS A 197 -9.04 -2.32 -9.49
N ALA A 198 -8.72 -3.38 -8.74
CA ALA A 198 -8.85 -4.78 -9.14
C ALA A 198 -9.74 -5.55 -8.14
N VAL A 199 -10.91 -4.99 -7.81
CA VAL A 199 -11.85 -5.56 -6.81
C VAL A 199 -13.15 -6.05 -7.44
N ASP A 200 -13.38 -5.75 -8.72
CA ASP A 200 -14.59 -6.07 -9.44
C ASP A 200 -14.27 -6.15 -10.95
N PRO A 201 -14.48 -7.30 -11.62
CA PRO A 201 -14.15 -7.47 -13.03
C PRO A 201 -15.00 -6.62 -13.98
N LEU A 202 -16.08 -6.00 -13.50
CA LEU A 202 -16.86 -5.04 -14.29
C LEU A 202 -16.21 -3.66 -14.37
N THR A 203 -15.31 -3.33 -13.44
CA THR A 203 -14.71 -1.99 -13.34
C THR A 203 -13.16 -2.01 -13.34
N GLY A 204 -12.56 -3.18 -13.30
CA GLY A 204 -11.10 -3.36 -13.30
C GLY A 204 -10.68 -4.57 -14.13
N PRO A 205 -9.37 -4.83 -14.23
CA PRO A 205 -8.84 -5.94 -15.04
C PRO A 205 -9.13 -7.31 -14.41
N SER A 206 -9.42 -7.35 -13.11
CA SER A 206 -9.65 -8.57 -12.34
C SER A 206 -10.39 -8.28 -11.03
N ALA A 207 -10.61 -9.29 -10.20
CA ALA A 207 -11.02 -9.17 -8.79
C ALA A 207 -9.88 -9.58 -7.83
N ASP A 208 -8.66 -9.73 -8.32
CA ASP A 208 -7.53 -10.25 -7.55
C ASP A 208 -7.17 -9.36 -6.37
N GLY A 209 -7.30 -8.04 -6.54
CA GLY A 209 -7.00 -7.04 -5.50
C GLY A 209 -7.94 -7.10 -4.29
N LEU A 210 -9.16 -7.64 -4.44
CA LEU A 210 -10.12 -7.73 -3.33
C LEU A 210 -9.56 -8.54 -2.15
N ARG A 211 -8.71 -9.53 -2.44
CA ARG A 211 -8.10 -10.40 -1.43
C ARG A 211 -7.17 -9.66 -0.46
N PHE A 212 -6.60 -8.50 -0.83
CA PHE A 212 -5.87 -7.63 0.12
C PHE A 212 -6.79 -7.17 1.25
N PHE A 213 -7.96 -6.65 0.90
CA PHE A 213 -8.94 -6.13 1.86
C PHE A 213 -9.61 -7.26 2.64
N ALA A 214 -9.91 -8.40 2.00
CA ALA A 214 -10.44 -9.59 2.67
C ALA A 214 -9.45 -10.19 3.70
N SER A 215 -8.14 -10.10 3.44
CA SER A 215 -7.09 -10.58 4.35
C SER A 215 -7.15 -9.94 5.72
N VAL A 216 -7.33 -8.64 5.80
CA VAL A 216 -7.38 -7.92 7.08
C VAL A 216 -8.72 -8.14 7.80
N VAL A 217 -9.82 -8.30 7.05
CA VAL A 217 -11.14 -8.58 7.63
C VAL A 217 -11.18 -9.95 8.31
N ALA A 218 -10.61 -10.98 7.69
CA ALA A 218 -10.54 -12.33 8.25
C ALA A 218 -9.72 -12.44 9.54
N ARG A 219 -8.78 -11.49 9.79
CA ARG A 219 -7.96 -11.47 11.02
C ARG A 219 -8.78 -11.23 12.29
N VAL A 220 -9.88 -10.50 12.21
CA VAL A 220 -10.69 -10.12 13.38
C VAL A 220 -11.77 -11.16 13.70
N ALA A 221 -12.06 -12.05 12.74
CA ALA A 221 -13.06 -13.12 12.92
C ALA A 221 -12.49 -14.41 13.54
N ALA A 222 -11.16 -14.47 13.76
CA ALA A 222 -10.44 -15.59 14.38
C ALA A 222 -9.95 -15.24 15.78
#